data_1da9c4940de0e5fa0bafe1c45353dac8
#
_entry.id   1da9c4940de0e5fa0bafe1c45353dac8
#
_cell.length_a   1.000
_cell.length_b   1.000
_cell.length_c   1.000
_cell.angle_alpha   90.00
_cell.angle_beta   90.00
_cell.angle_gamma   90.00
#
_symmetry.space_group_name_H-M   'P 1'
#
loop_
_entity.id
_entity.type
_entity.pdbx_description
1 polymer ?
#
loop_
_entity_poly.entity_id
_entity_poly.type
_entity_poly.pdbx_seq_one_letter_code
_entity_poly.pdbx_strand_id
1 'polypeptide(L)'
;MLQQIDFTNSLAPSSKPDFITFHFKDSEPLSLELGGLEERDLRELIMTLDVYAPDVTYVPPRASVELSMPSLTGTKSTSFTQLWESELSSRFTSTAFVPLEPGSILQAGSIVVVGQIAFGGLSAIYLARRKDGTRVVLKEAIVPANANEETCKKALSMFDREAHFLMGLKHARIARVFDHFIEKGRHYLLLEHIDGTDLRRVVRDSGPQPESFVIRWGAEVADILEYLHSQSPPIVHRDVTPDNLVLANDGHITLIDFGAANEFVGTATGTLIGKQSYISPEQFRGKAQTASDLCSRGCTIFFLLTGEDPEPLSESSPRLKNSAVSIQLDNIVVSCTTEETELRVRD
;
A
#
# COMPACT_ATOMS: atom_id res chain seq x y z
N MET A 1 -21.53 19.83 6.35
CA MET A 1 -21.46 18.83 5.26
C MET A 1 -21.67 19.56 3.94
N LEU A 2 -20.84 19.35 2.94
CA LEU A 2 -20.95 19.98 1.62
C LEU A 2 -22.22 19.46 0.91
N GLN A 3 -23.03 20.37 0.35
CA GLN A 3 -24.32 20.04 -0.25
C GLN A 3 -24.34 20.30 -1.76
N GLN A 4 -23.71 21.39 -2.18
CA GLN A 4 -23.75 21.85 -3.57
C GLN A 4 -22.44 22.52 -3.95
N ILE A 5 -22.06 22.40 -5.20
CA ILE A 5 -20.93 23.08 -5.81
C ILE A 5 -21.40 23.79 -7.07
N ASP A 6 -21.23 25.11 -7.08
CA ASP A 6 -21.60 25.95 -8.21
C ASP A 6 -20.35 26.36 -8.99
N PHE A 7 -20.40 26.19 -10.30
CA PHE A 7 -19.40 26.71 -11.24
C PHE A 7 -19.99 27.89 -11.98
N THR A 8 -19.36 29.03 -11.88
CA THR A 8 -19.83 30.27 -12.51
C THR A 8 -18.81 30.86 -13.48
N ASN A 9 -19.30 31.39 -14.59
CA ASN A 9 -18.52 32.08 -15.62
C ASN A 9 -18.95 33.53 -15.70
N SER A 10 -18.00 34.45 -15.80
CA SER A 10 -18.29 35.87 -15.92
C SER A 10 -18.65 36.32 -17.37
N LEU A 11 -18.31 35.54 -18.38
CA LEU A 11 -18.36 36.05 -19.79
C LEU A 11 -19.11 35.18 -20.81
N ALA A 12 -19.28 33.90 -20.68
CA ALA A 12 -20.06 33.04 -21.58
C ALA A 12 -20.27 31.62 -21.02
N PRO A 13 -21.39 30.94 -21.32
CA PRO A 13 -21.70 29.60 -20.82
C PRO A 13 -20.79 28.48 -21.37
N SER A 14 -19.93 28.76 -22.34
CA SER A 14 -19.07 27.78 -23.02
C SER A 14 -17.57 27.94 -22.72
N SER A 15 -17.19 28.78 -21.76
CA SER A 15 -15.81 28.99 -21.35
C SER A 15 -15.51 28.24 -20.01
N LYS A 16 -14.22 28.04 -19.74
CA LYS A 16 -13.73 27.55 -18.46
C LYS A 16 -14.37 28.36 -17.32
N PRO A 17 -14.85 27.75 -16.23
CA PRO A 17 -15.42 28.49 -15.12
C PRO A 17 -14.37 29.38 -14.45
N ASP A 18 -14.80 30.59 -14.05
CA ASP A 18 -13.95 31.57 -13.38
C ASP A 18 -13.97 31.40 -11.87
N PHE A 19 -15.08 30.91 -11.32
CA PHE A 19 -15.27 30.70 -9.89
C PHE A 19 -15.88 29.33 -9.60
N ILE A 20 -15.51 28.77 -8.44
CA ILE A 20 -16.16 27.62 -7.82
C ILE A 20 -16.67 28.05 -6.46
N THR A 21 -17.95 27.78 -6.15
CA THR A 21 -18.57 28.09 -4.87
C THR A 21 -19.05 26.82 -4.19
N PHE A 22 -18.60 26.62 -2.96
CA PHE A 22 -18.96 25.49 -2.13
C PHE A 22 -20.08 25.90 -1.16
N HIS A 23 -21.21 25.21 -1.18
CA HIS A 23 -22.32 25.43 -0.27
C HIS A 23 -22.35 24.33 0.79
N PHE A 24 -22.19 24.72 2.03
CA PHE A 24 -22.23 23.83 3.18
C PHE A 24 -23.60 23.94 3.89
N LYS A 25 -24.02 22.84 4.52
CA LYS A 25 -25.15 22.84 5.42
C LYS A 25 -24.76 23.66 6.66
N ASP A 26 -25.54 24.66 7.01
CA ASP A 26 -25.37 25.47 8.23
C ASP A 26 -24.10 26.38 8.27
N SER A 27 -23.52 26.74 7.11
CA SER A 27 -22.36 27.65 7.00
C SER A 27 -22.48 28.56 5.78
N GLU A 28 -21.77 29.69 5.80
CA GLU A 28 -21.72 30.58 4.65
C GLU A 28 -20.98 29.91 3.48
N PRO A 29 -21.37 30.20 2.22
CA PRO A 29 -20.71 29.66 1.05
C PRO A 29 -19.23 30.12 0.95
N LEU A 30 -18.36 29.24 0.48
CA LEU A 30 -16.96 29.57 0.18
C LEU A 30 -16.76 29.65 -1.33
N SER A 31 -16.35 30.80 -1.85
CA SER A 31 -16.04 30.98 -3.26
C SER A 31 -14.53 31.11 -3.49
N LEU A 32 -14.03 30.37 -4.50
CA LEU A 32 -12.65 30.42 -4.94
C LEU A 32 -12.58 30.84 -6.39
N GLU A 33 -11.63 31.72 -6.71
CA GLU A 33 -11.33 32.14 -8.08
C GLU A 33 -10.43 31.11 -8.77
N LEU A 34 -10.80 30.68 -9.98
CA LEU A 34 -10.11 29.65 -10.74
C LEU A 34 -9.18 30.20 -11.82
N GLY A 35 -9.04 31.53 -11.91
CA GLY A 35 -8.32 32.24 -12.99
C GLY A 35 -6.87 31.85 -13.17
N GLY A 36 -6.20 31.34 -12.12
CA GLY A 36 -4.80 30.91 -12.16
C GLY A 36 -4.58 29.41 -12.34
N LEU A 37 -5.64 28.58 -12.34
CA LEU A 37 -5.52 27.13 -12.46
C LEU A 37 -5.42 26.73 -13.93
N GLU A 38 -4.56 25.78 -14.23
CA GLU A 38 -4.56 25.11 -15.53
C GLU A 38 -5.78 24.17 -15.63
N GLU A 39 -6.16 23.83 -16.86
CA GLU A 39 -7.29 22.92 -17.11
C GLU A 39 -7.09 21.55 -16.43
N ARG A 40 -5.85 21.10 -16.34
CA ARG A 40 -5.45 19.88 -15.62
C ARG A 40 -5.78 19.98 -14.12
N ASP A 41 -5.44 21.11 -13.50
CA ASP A 41 -5.63 21.31 -12.08
C ASP A 41 -7.13 21.38 -11.72
N LEU A 42 -7.94 22.00 -12.59
CA LEU A 42 -9.38 22.05 -12.42
C LEU A 42 -10.03 20.67 -12.53
N ARG A 43 -9.56 19.84 -13.44
CA ARG A 43 -10.01 18.43 -13.54
C ARG A 43 -9.64 17.65 -12.29
N GLU A 44 -8.41 17.81 -11.81
CA GLU A 44 -7.94 17.15 -10.58
C GLU A 44 -8.76 17.58 -9.35
N LEU A 45 -9.13 18.88 -9.27
CA LEU A 45 -10.00 19.41 -8.24
C LEU A 45 -11.39 18.77 -8.31
N ILE A 46 -12.04 18.73 -9.49
CA ILE A 46 -13.37 18.10 -9.66
C ILE A 46 -13.32 16.62 -9.24
N MET A 47 -12.28 15.92 -9.61
CA MET A 47 -12.08 14.51 -9.25
C MET A 47 -11.91 14.30 -7.76
N THR A 48 -11.13 15.15 -7.12
CA THR A 48 -10.96 15.13 -5.67
C THR A 48 -12.30 15.34 -4.97
N LEU A 49 -13.11 16.27 -5.46
CA LEU A 49 -14.44 16.53 -4.91
C LEU A 49 -15.39 15.33 -5.05
N ASP A 50 -15.34 14.58 -6.16
CA ASP A 50 -16.15 13.37 -6.32
C ASP A 50 -15.77 12.26 -5.33
N VAL A 51 -14.50 12.17 -4.97
CA VAL A 51 -14.03 11.17 -3.99
C VAL A 51 -14.44 11.55 -2.57
N TYR A 52 -14.30 12.82 -2.21
CA TYR A 52 -14.53 13.29 -0.83
C TYR A 52 -15.97 13.76 -0.55
N ALA A 53 -16.74 14.03 -1.59
CA ALA A 53 -18.13 14.48 -1.51
C ALA A 53 -19.01 13.83 -2.60
N PRO A 54 -19.17 12.50 -2.61
CA PRO A 54 -19.85 11.77 -3.68
C PRO A 54 -21.34 12.14 -3.84
N ASP A 55 -21.98 12.62 -2.79
CA ASP A 55 -23.42 12.99 -2.77
C ASP A 55 -23.64 14.47 -3.06
N VAL A 56 -22.63 15.22 -3.48
CA VAL A 56 -22.76 16.66 -3.72
C VAL A 56 -23.47 16.95 -5.05
N THR A 57 -24.29 17.99 -5.05
CA THR A 57 -24.96 18.46 -6.28
C THR A 57 -24.09 19.49 -7.01
N TYR A 58 -23.85 19.28 -8.30
CA TYR A 58 -23.11 20.20 -9.16
C TYR A 58 -24.05 21.11 -9.94
N VAL A 59 -23.76 22.41 -9.99
CA VAL A 59 -24.51 23.41 -10.77
C VAL A 59 -23.54 24.26 -11.60
N PRO A 60 -23.59 24.23 -12.94
CA PRO A 60 -24.41 23.33 -13.77
C PRO A 60 -24.01 21.85 -13.58
N PRO A 61 -24.84 20.91 -14.07
CA PRO A 61 -24.50 19.49 -13.96
C PRO A 61 -23.07 19.20 -14.45
N ARG A 62 -22.35 18.34 -13.77
CA ARG A 62 -20.93 18.00 -14.02
C ARG A 62 -20.60 17.83 -15.50
N ALA A 63 -21.42 17.08 -16.26
CA ALA A 63 -21.24 16.88 -17.68
C ALA A 63 -21.18 18.18 -18.49
N SER A 64 -21.87 19.21 -18.06
CA SER A 64 -21.87 20.52 -18.71
C SER A 64 -20.58 21.30 -18.42
N VAL A 65 -20.02 21.15 -17.23
CA VAL A 65 -18.73 21.75 -16.85
C VAL A 65 -17.59 21.10 -17.64
N GLU A 66 -17.60 19.79 -17.78
CA GLU A 66 -16.61 19.04 -18.57
C GLU A 66 -16.66 19.38 -20.08
N LEU A 67 -17.87 19.58 -20.64
CA LEU A 67 -18.06 19.98 -22.03
C LEU A 67 -17.63 21.43 -22.34
N SER A 68 -17.57 22.30 -21.33
CA SER A 68 -17.11 23.69 -21.50
C SER A 68 -15.59 23.84 -21.52
N MET A 69 -14.83 22.77 -21.27
CA MET A 69 -13.38 22.78 -21.32
C MET A 69 -12.90 22.48 -22.75
N PRO A 70 -11.98 23.28 -23.32
CA PRO A 70 -11.47 23.03 -24.67
C PRO A 70 -10.77 21.67 -24.75
N SER A 71 -11.11 20.86 -25.74
CA SER A 71 -10.40 19.61 -26.02
C SER A 71 -8.97 19.94 -26.51
N LEU A 72 -7.97 19.44 -25.84
CA LEU A 72 -6.59 19.47 -26.32
C LEU A 72 -6.52 18.65 -27.63
N THR A 73 -6.63 19.34 -28.75
CA THR A 73 -6.44 18.76 -30.08
C THR A 73 -4.95 18.49 -30.31
N GLY A 74 -4.55 17.24 -30.15
CA GLY A 74 -3.18 16.83 -30.45
C GLY A 74 -2.75 15.48 -29.95
N THR A 75 -3.33 15.01 -28.88
CA THR A 75 -3.25 13.63 -28.39
C THR A 75 -4.67 13.12 -28.19
N LYS A 76 -4.96 11.91 -28.63
CA LYS A 76 -6.28 11.29 -28.41
C LYS A 76 -6.70 11.57 -26.97
N SER A 77 -7.65 12.49 -26.76
CA SER A 77 -8.21 12.78 -25.46
C SER A 77 -8.96 11.55 -25.01
N THR A 78 -8.30 10.69 -24.28
CA THR A 78 -8.97 9.68 -23.50
C THR A 78 -9.80 10.44 -22.47
N SER A 79 -11.13 10.35 -22.57
CA SER A 79 -12.06 10.82 -21.57
C SER A 79 -11.59 10.30 -20.21
N PHE A 80 -11.80 11.06 -19.13
CA PHE A 80 -11.45 10.64 -17.78
C PHE A 80 -12.17 9.32 -17.40
N THR A 81 -13.40 9.13 -17.87
CA THR A 81 -14.08 7.83 -17.84
C THR A 81 -13.26 6.79 -18.62
N GLN A 82 -12.64 7.14 -19.73
CA GLN A 82 -11.74 6.25 -20.49
C GLN A 82 -10.36 6.09 -19.83
N LEU A 83 -9.85 7.09 -19.13
CA LEU A 83 -8.66 6.95 -18.28
C LEU A 83 -9.00 6.15 -17.00
N TRP A 84 -10.15 6.37 -16.41
CA TRP A 84 -10.68 5.56 -15.30
C TRP A 84 -11.12 4.16 -15.77
N GLU A 85 -11.78 4.04 -16.91
CA GLU A 85 -12.05 2.75 -17.55
C GLU A 85 -10.77 2.10 -18.05
N SER A 86 -9.78 2.83 -18.52
CA SER A 86 -8.44 2.33 -18.83
C SER A 86 -7.64 2.01 -17.56
N GLU A 87 -7.76 2.78 -16.51
CA GLU A 87 -7.12 2.54 -15.21
C GLU A 87 -7.87 1.47 -14.38
N LEU A 88 -9.20 1.48 -14.36
CA LEU A 88 -10.02 0.38 -13.87
C LEU A 88 -9.94 -0.82 -14.80
N SER A 89 -9.88 -0.64 -16.12
CA SER A 89 -9.62 -1.72 -17.05
C SER A 89 -8.19 -2.17 -17.04
N SER A 90 -7.19 -1.38 -16.68
CA SER A 90 -5.85 -1.88 -16.38
C SER A 90 -5.77 -2.56 -15.00
N ARG A 91 -6.69 -2.23 -14.11
CA ARG A 91 -6.81 -2.84 -12.76
C ARG A 91 -7.84 -3.96 -12.69
N PHE A 92 -8.88 -3.89 -13.50
CA PHE A 92 -9.95 -4.85 -13.70
C PHE A 92 -10.10 -5.26 -15.17
N THR A 93 -9.14 -4.91 -16.06
CA THR A 93 -9.03 -5.74 -17.22
C THR A 93 -9.02 -7.12 -16.62
N SER A 94 -10.00 -7.86 -17.04
CA SER A 94 -9.84 -9.28 -17.12
C SER A 94 -8.36 -9.52 -17.39
N THR A 95 -7.56 -9.50 -16.31
CA THR A 95 -6.25 -10.08 -16.34
C THR A 95 -6.60 -11.45 -16.87
N ALA A 96 -6.01 -11.87 -17.95
CA ALA A 96 -6.07 -13.26 -18.36
C ALA A 96 -5.52 -14.16 -17.23
N PHE A 97 -5.35 -13.58 -16.04
CA PHE A 97 -4.98 -14.22 -14.81
C PHE A 97 -6.19 -14.97 -14.25
N VAL A 98 -6.13 -16.28 -14.39
CA VAL A 98 -7.05 -17.19 -13.74
C VAL A 98 -6.40 -17.67 -12.47
N PRO A 99 -6.93 -17.32 -11.27
CA PRO A 99 -6.41 -17.83 -10.01
C PRO A 99 -6.39 -19.36 -9.98
N LEU A 100 -5.48 -19.92 -9.20
CA LEU A 100 -5.50 -21.35 -8.94
C LEU A 100 -6.74 -21.72 -8.12
N GLU A 101 -7.47 -22.73 -8.57
CA GLU A 101 -8.61 -23.26 -7.84
C GLU A 101 -8.14 -24.14 -6.66
N PRO A 102 -8.92 -24.23 -5.57
CA PRO A 102 -8.69 -25.22 -4.53
C PRO A 102 -8.61 -26.63 -5.14
N GLY A 103 -7.61 -27.40 -4.71
CA GLY A 103 -7.31 -28.72 -5.29
C GLY A 103 -6.35 -28.70 -6.46
N SER A 104 -5.95 -27.52 -6.98
CA SER A 104 -4.90 -27.41 -8.02
C SER A 104 -3.61 -28.06 -7.52
N ILE A 105 -2.98 -28.83 -8.41
CA ILE A 105 -1.79 -29.63 -8.10
C ILE A 105 -0.59 -29.03 -8.84
N LEU A 106 0.50 -28.79 -8.12
CA LEU A 106 1.75 -28.25 -8.63
C LEU A 106 2.93 -29.16 -8.28
N GLN A 107 4.07 -28.96 -8.97
CA GLN A 107 5.31 -29.73 -8.81
C GLN A 107 5.05 -31.26 -8.82
N ALA A 108 4.38 -31.73 -9.85
CA ALA A 108 4.05 -33.16 -10.02
C ALA A 108 3.39 -33.82 -8.79
N GLY A 109 2.51 -33.06 -8.11
CA GLY A 109 1.76 -33.55 -6.96
C GLY A 109 2.42 -33.30 -5.62
N SER A 110 3.49 -32.54 -5.57
CA SER A 110 4.20 -32.21 -4.32
C SER A 110 3.49 -31.12 -3.53
N ILE A 111 2.71 -30.27 -4.20
CA ILE A 111 1.99 -29.14 -3.63
C ILE A 111 0.53 -29.19 -4.07
N VAL A 112 -0.39 -29.05 -3.13
CA VAL A 112 -1.84 -28.96 -3.38
C VAL A 112 -2.35 -27.64 -2.84
N VAL A 113 -2.98 -26.82 -3.67
CA VAL A 113 -3.59 -25.55 -3.29
C VAL A 113 -4.81 -25.81 -2.43
N VAL A 114 -4.87 -25.19 -1.25
CA VAL A 114 -6.03 -25.28 -0.34
C VAL A 114 -7.04 -24.19 -0.65
N GLY A 115 -6.56 -22.97 -0.92
CA GLY A 115 -7.40 -21.83 -1.26
C GLY A 115 -6.57 -20.55 -1.38
N GLN A 116 -7.21 -19.52 -1.90
CA GLN A 116 -6.63 -18.20 -2.04
C GLN A 116 -6.74 -17.44 -0.71
N ILE A 117 -5.63 -16.84 -0.24
CA ILE A 117 -5.56 -16.02 0.98
C ILE A 117 -5.74 -14.56 0.63
N ALA A 118 -4.99 -14.09 -0.38
CA ALA A 118 -4.99 -12.69 -0.79
C ALA A 118 -4.79 -12.56 -2.30
N PHE A 119 -5.24 -11.44 -2.83
CA PHE A 119 -5.09 -11.06 -4.23
C PHE A 119 -4.91 -9.54 -4.30
N GLY A 120 -3.90 -9.08 -5.02
CA GLY A 120 -3.71 -7.65 -5.24
C GLY A 120 -2.33 -7.30 -5.76
N GLY A 121 -2.21 -6.11 -6.32
CA GLY A 121 -0.97 -5.65 -6.90
C GLY A 121 -0.47 -6.56 -8.03
N LEU A 122 0.74 -7.11 -7.86
CA LEU A 122 1.42 -7.97 -8.84
C LEU A 122 1.51 -9.43 -8.36
N SER A 123 0.72 -9.85 -7.38
CA SER A 123 0.77 -11.22 -6.87
C SER A 123 -0.56 -11.77 -6.37
N ALA A 124 -0.72 -13.09 -6.47
CA ALA A 124 -1.76 -13.85 -5.80
C ALA A 124 -1.12 -14.75 -4.74
N ILE A 125 -1.75 -14.84 -3.57
CA ILE A 125 -1.23 -15.59 -2.42
C ILE A 125 -2.22 -16.69 -2.09
N TYR A 126 -1.71 -17.92 -1.99
CA TYR A 126 -2.51 -19.11 -1.70
C TYR A 126 -1.96 -19.83 -0.46
N LEU A 127 -2.88 -20.36 0.33
CA LEU A 127 -2.57 -21.44 1.24
C LEU A 127 -2.43 -22.73 0.44
N ALA A 128 -1.35 -23.45 0.65
CA ALA A 128 -1.11 -24.74 0.03
C ALA A 128 -0.63 -25.77 1.07
N ARG A 129 -0.59 -27.03 0.66
CA ARG A 129 -0.12 -28.14 1.48
C ARG A 129 0.87 -28.99 0.70
N ARG A 130 1.97 -29.35 1.32
CA ARG A 130 2.94 -30.33 0.80
C ARG A 130 2.42 -31.77 0.99
N LYS A 131 3.06 -32.75 0.31
CA LYS A 131 2.73 -34.18 0.45
C LYS A 131 2.82 -34.70 1.88
N ASP A 132 3.71 -34.15 2.69
CA ASP A 132 3.89 -34.51 4.11
C ASP A 132 2.82 -33.88 5.02
N GLY A 133 1.87 -33.14 4.46
CA GLY A 133 0.81 -32.45 5.19
C GLY A 133 1.19 -31.07 5.69
N THR A 134 2.44 -30.64 5.55
CA THR A 134 2.92 -29.32 5.99
C THR A 134 2.22 -28.19 5.22
N ARG A 135 1.70 -27.20 5.96
CA ARG A 135 1.14 -25.98 5.36
C ARG A 135 2.24 -25.08 4.86
N VAL A 136 2.03 -24.50 3.70
CA VAL A 136 2.94 -23.55 3.06
C VAL A 136 2.13 -22.43 2.41
N VAL A 137 2.78 -21.30 2.15
CA VAL A 137 2.22 -20.20 1.37
C VAL A 137 2.83 -20.25 -0.02
N LEU A 138 1.98 -20.15 -1.03
CA LEU A 138 2.38 -20.04 -2.43
C LEU A 138 2.08 -18.62 -2.91
N LYS A 139 3.11 -17.88 -3.28
CA LYS A 139 3.00 -16.55 -3.88
C LYS A 139 3.24 -16.66 -5.38
N GLU A 140 2.24 -16.29 -6.18
CA GLU A 140 2.30 -16.32 -7.63
C GLU A 140 2.50 -14.91 -8.17
N ALA A 141 3.47 -14.73 -9.08
CA ALA A 141 3.65 -13.47 -9.79
C ALA A 141 2.52 -13.26 -10.81
N ILE A 142 1.90 -12.08 -10.78
CA ILE A 142 0.91 -11.67 -11.77
C ILE A 142 1.55 -10.66 -12.71
N VAL A 143 1.58 -11.01 -13.99
CA VAL A 143 2.00 -10.10 -15.04
C VAL A 143 0.76 -9.50 -15.68
N PRO A 144 0.64 -8.17 -15.78
CA PRO A 144 -0.50 -7.54 -16.42
C PRO A 144 -0.63 -7.99 -17.88
N ALA A 145 -1.83 -8.40 -18.30
CA ALA A 145 -2.07 -8.91 -19.65
C ALA A 145 -1.75 -7.90 -20.77
N ASN A 146 -1.81 -6.61 -20.45
CA ASN A 146 -1.56 -5.51 -21.40
C ASN A 146 -0.12 -4.99 -21.34
N ALA A 147 0.75 -5.58 -20.50
CA ALA A 147 2.16 -5.20 -20.47
C ALA A 147 2.83 -5.67 -21.77
N ASN A 148 3.68 -4.81 -22.34
CA ASN A 148 4.52 -5.22 -23.45
C ASN A 148 5.51 -6.30 -23.02
N GLU A 149 6.06 -7.06 -23.97
CA GLU A 149 6.96 -8.19 -23.69
C GLU A 149 8.18 -7.77 -22.84
N GLU A 150 8.68 -6.56 -23.03
CA GLU A 150 9.82 -6.03 -22.29
C GLU A 150 9.47 -5.78 -20.81
N THR A 151 8.29 -5.17 -20.55
CA THR A 151 7.77 -4.94 -19.18
C THR A 151 7.50 -6.27 -18.47
N CYS A 152 6.93 -7.24 -19.18
CA CYS A 152 6.72 -8.59 -18.65
C CYS A 152 8.04 -9.25 -18.24
N LYS A 153 9.02 -9.27 -19.15
CA LYS A 153 10.36 -9.82 -18.87
C LYS A 153 11.03 -9.13 -17.70
N LYS A 154 10.92 -7.80 -17.62
CA LYS A 154 11.47 -7.01 -16.51
C LYS A 154 10.80 -7.39 -15.18
N ALA A 155 9.48 -7.43 -15.11
CA ALA A 155 8.75 -7.81 -13.91
C ALA A 155 9.10 -9.23 -13.43
N LEU A 156 9.12 -10.21 -14.33
CA LEU A 156 9.50 -11.58 -13.99
C LEU A 156 10.96 -11.68 -13.55
N SER A 157 11.89 -10.99 -14.22
CA SER A 157 13.31 -10.99 -13.82
C SER A 157 13.52 -10.36 -12.44
N MET A 158 12.70 -9.38 -12.06
CA MET A 158 12.73 -8.79 -10.71
C MET A 158 12.21 -9.79 -9.69
N PHE A 159 11.11 -10.48 -9.98
CA PHE A 159 10.56 -11.52 -9.11
C PHE A 159 11.56 -12.67 -8.89
N ASP A 160 12.25 -13.11 -9.96
CA ASP A 160 13.28 -14.17 -9.89
C ASP A 160 14.49 -13.73 -9.05
N ARG A 161 14.94 -12.48 -9.19
CA ARG A 161 16.04 -11.93 -8.38
C ARG A 161 15.65 -11.85 -6.91
N GLU A 162 14.45 -11.36 -6.61
CA GLU A 162 13.89 -11.32 -5.25
C GLU A 162 13.88 -12.74 -4.66
N ALA A 163 13.38 -13.71 -5.41
CA ALA A 163 13.33 -15.10 -5.01
C ALA A 163 14.71 -15.62 -4.58
N HIS A 164 15.70 -15.48 -5.45
CA HIS A 164 17.07 -15.95 -5.18
C HIS A 164 17.68 -15.26 -3.96
N PHE A 165 17.39 -13.98 -3.79
CA PHE A 165 17.87 -13.21 -2.67
C PHE A 165 17.25 -13.67 -1.36
N LEU A 166 15.93 -13.80 -1.32
CA LEU A 166 15.18 -14.24 -0.14
C LEU A 166 15.52 -15.67 0.29
N MET A 167 15.81 -16.55 -0.67
CA MET A 167 16.27 -17.92 -0.38
C MET A 167 17.60 -17.96 0.38
N GLY A 168 18.41 -16.90 0.28
CA GLY A 168 19.67 -16.75 1.01
C GLY A 168 19.51 -16.31 2.47
N LEU A 169 18.36 -15.75 2.86
CA LEU A 169 18.14 -15.25 4.21
C LEU A 169 17.99 -16.39 5.22
N LYS A 170 18.66 -16.23 6.37
CA LYS A 170 18.63 -17.19 7.47
C LYS A 170 18.42 -16.44 8.79
N HIS A 171 17.18 -16.25 9.19
CA HIS A 171 16.83 -15.62 10.44
C HIS A 171 15.62 -16.35 11.05
N ALA A 172 15.63 -16.56 12.36
CA ALA A 172 14.60 -17.37 13.03
C ALA A 172 13.20 -16.73 12.97
N ARG A 173 13.13 -15.41 12.74
CA ARG A 173 11.88 -14.62 12.74
C ARG A 173 11.57 -14.00 11.37
N ILE A 174 12.09 -14.58 10.33
CA ILE A 174 11.75 -14.26 8.94
C ILE A 174 11.21 -15.54 8.31
N ALA A 175 10.01 -15.46 7.73
CA ALA A 175 9.42 -16.60 7.01
C ALA A 175 10.35 -17.06 5.89
N ARG A 176 10.71 -18.34 5.90
CA ARG A 176 11.66 -18.90 4.92
C ARG A 176 11.03 -19.02 3.56
N VAL A 177 11.83 -18.76 2.53
CA VAL A 177 11.52 -19.15 1.18
C VAL A 177 12.12 -20.54 0.95
N PHE A 178 11.25 -21.51 0.69
CA PHE A 178 11.66 -22.91 0.50
C PHE A 178 12.07 -23.19 -0.92
N ASP A 179 11.39 -22.56 -1.90
CA ASP A 179 11.61 -22.84 -3.31
C ASP A 179 11.10 -21.70 -4.18
N HIS A 180 11.67 -21.59 -5.35
CA HIS A 180 11.19 -20.76 -6.46
C HIS A 180 11.12 -21.67 -7.71
N PHE A 181 9.95 -21.70 -8.35
CA PHE A 181 9.77 -22.53 -9.53
C PHE A 181 8.83 -21.89 -10.56
N ILE A 182 8.96 -22.37 -11.79
CA ILE A 182 8.10 -21.96 -12.90
C ILE A 182 7.32 -23.19 -13.37
N GLU A 183 6.01 -23.08 -13.42
CA GLU A 183 5.13 -24.11 -13.95
C GLU A 183 4.09 -23.51 -14.87
N LYS A 184 3.94 -24.07 -16.08
CA LYS A 184 3.02 -23.59 -17.13
C LYS A 184 3.17 -22.08 -17.43
N GLY A 185 4.41 -21.57 -17.40
CA GLY A 185 4.73 -20.16 -17.64
C GLY A 185 4.39 -19.20 -16.49
N ARG A 186 4.00 -19.72 -15.33
CA ARG A 186 3.72 -18.97 -14.12
C ARG A 186 4.85 -19.11 -13.12
N HIS A 187 5.23 -18.03 -12.44
CA HIS A 187 6.32 -17.98 -11.48
C HIS A 187 5.78 -18.05 -10.06
N TYR A 188 6.34 -18.92 -9.25
CA TYR A 188 5.88 -19.19 -7.90
C TYR A 188 7.03 -19.11 -6.89
N LEU A 189 6.73 -18.52 -5.73
CA LEU A 189 7.54 -18.64 -4.52
C LEU A 189 6.81 -19.56 -3.53
N LEU A 190 7.51 -20.52 -2.98
CA LEU A 190 7.02 -21.37 -1.91
C LEU A 190 7.62 -20.91 -0.59
N LEU A 191 6.76 -20.38 0.28
CA LEU A 191 7.15 -19.77 1.54
C LEU A 191 6.66 -20.60 2.73
N GLU A 192 7.31 -20.39 3.85
CA GLU A 192 6.88 -20.91 5.14
C GLU A 192 5.52 -20.31 5.54
N HIS A 193 4.61 -21.17 5.96
CA HIS A 193 3.36 -20.73 6.59
C HIS A 193 3.61 -20.55 8.07
N ILE A 194 3.42 -19.35 8.57
CA ILE A 194 3.54 -19.06 10.01
C ILE A 194 2.17 -19.22 10.65
N ASP A 195 2.07 -20.15 11.61
CA ASP A 195 0.87 -20.34 12.40
C ASP A 195 0.74 -19.25 13.45
N GLY A 196 -0.17 -18.30 13.22
CA GLY A 196 -0.34 -17.12 14.06
C GLY A 196 -1.40 -16.18 13.52
N THR A 197 -1.38 -14.96 14.02
CA THR A 197 -2.30 -13.88 13.64
C THR A 197 -1.49 -12.63 13.33
N ASP A 198 -1.74 -11.99 12.19
CA ASP A 198 -1.11 -10.73 11.87
C ASP A 198 -1.47 -9.63 12.89
N LEU A 199 -0.55 -8.68 13.11
CA LEU A 199 -0.73 -7.67 14.14
C LEU A 199 -1.89 -6.72 13.86
N ARG A 200 -2.26 -6.50 12.60
CA ARG A 200 -3.45 -5.71 12.26
C ARG A 200 -4.71 -6.40 12.78
N ARG A 201 -4.81 -7.69 12.57
CA ARG A 201 -5.92 -8.49 13.07
C ARG A 201 -5.93 -8.58 14.59
N VAL A 202 -4.77 -8.72 15.23
CA VAL A 202 -4.65 -8.70 16.69
C VAL A 202 -5.26 -7.41 17.26
N VAL A 203 -4.90 -6.24 16.70
CA VAL A 203 -5.45 -4.96 17.17
C VAL A 203 -6.92 -4.81 16.82
N ARG A 204 -7.35 -5.23 15.64
CA ARG A 204 -8.77 -5.19 15.24
C ARG A 204 -9.65 -6.01 16.20
N ASP A 205 -9.18 -7.18 16.60
CA ASP A 205 -9.96 -8.14 17.40
C ASP A 205 -9.88 -7.84 18.91
N SER A 206 -8.78 -7.21 19.40
CA SER A 206 -8.49 -6.99 20.81
C SER A 206 -8.32 -5.52 21.22
N GLY A 207 -8.33 -4.59 20.27
CA GLY A 207 -8.05 -3.16 20.47
C GLY A 207 -6.55 -2.86 20.63
N PRO A 208 -6.22 -1.63 21.06
CA PRO A 208 -4.84 -1.21 21.33
C PRO A 208 -4.15 -2.15 22.31
N GLN A 209 -2.85 -2.40 22.08
CA GLN A 209 -2.10 -3.38 22.83
C GLN A 209 -1.38 -2.76 24.02
N PRO A 210 -1.23 -3.50 25.13
CA PRO A 210 -0.44 -3.05 26.28
C PRO A 210 0.99 -2.69 25.90
N GLU A 211 1.50 -1.57 26.42
CA GLU A 211 2.84 -1.06 26.14
C GLU A 211 3.94 -2.14 26.31
N SER A 212 3.84 -2.98 27.32
CA SER A 212 4.82 -4.05 27.58
C SER A 212 4.92 -5.06 26.43
N PHE A 213 3.80 -5.37 25.75
CA PHE A 213 3.83 -6.23 24.57
C PHE A 213 4.40 -5.50 23.36
N VAL A 214 4.00 -4.24 23.17
CA VAL A 214 4.47 -3.42 22.04
C VAL A 214 5.98 -3.19 22.11
N ILE A 215 6.54 -2.95 23.31
CA ILE A 215 7.99 -2.83 23.51
C ILE A 215 8.70 -4.14 23.11
N ARG A 216 8.20 -5.29 23.56
CA ARG A 216 8.79 -6.59 23.23
C ARG A 216 8.74 -6.86 21.74
N TRP A 217 7.57 -6.70 21.10
CA TRP A 217 7.40 -6.91 19.66
C TRP A 217 8.21 -5.92 18.83
N GLY A 218 8.25 -4.66 19.27
CA GLY A 218 9.08 -3.64 18.62
C GLY A 218 10.58 -3.96 18.67
N ALA A 219 11.06 -4.54 19.79
CA ALA A 219 12.44 -5.00 19.90
C ALA A 219 12.72 -6.20 18.98
N GLU A 220 11.77 -7.15 18.87
CA GLU A 220 11.90 -8.28 17.93
C GLU A 220 11.92 -7.84 16.48
N VAL A 221 11.13 -6.83 16.12
CA VAL A 221 11.18 -6.22 14.77
C VAL A 221 12.50 -5.50 14.54
N ALA A 222 13.06 -4.83 15.58
CA ALA A 222 14.38 -4.21 15.47
C ALA A 222 15.48 -5.23 15.15
N ASP A 223 15.50 -6.36 15.86
CA ASP A 223 16.43 -7.47 15.63
C ASP A 223 16.34 -8.01 14.17
N ILE A 224 15.13 -8.14 13.64
CA ILE A 224 14.92 -8.51 12.23
C ILE A 224 15.51 -7.46 11.28
N LEU A 225 15.26 -6.17 11.55
CA LEU A 225 15.75 -5.08 10.71
C LEU A 225 17.27 -4.95 10.77
N GLU A 226 17.87 -5.05 11.96
CA GLU A 226 19.34 -5.09 12.13
C GLU A 226 19.96 -6.20 11.27
N TYR A 227 19.39 -7.41 11.31
CA TYR A 227 19.84 -8.50 10.45
C TYR A 227 19.74 -8.16 8.96
N LEU A 228 18.63 -7.58 8.48
CA LEU A 228 18.45 -7.20 7.09
C LEU A 228 19.42 -6.09 6.67
N HIS A 229 19.57 -5.07 7.50
CA HIS A 229 20.43 -3.93 7.22
C HIS A 229 21.93 -4.29 7.29
N SER A 230 22.32 -5.33 8.04
CA SER A 230 23.69 -5.84 8.10
C SER A 230 24.12 -6.66 6.89
N GLN A 231 23.20 -7.00 5.98
CA GLN A 231 23.54 -7.71 4.77
C GLN A 231 24.42 -6.86 3.82
N SER A 232 25.09 -7.49 2.88
CA SER A 232 25.93 -6.82 1.89
C SER A 232 25.49 -7.18 0.45
N PRO A 233 24.83 -6.28 -0.26
CA PRO A 233 24.40 -4.94 0.16
C PRO A 233 23.28 -4.97 1.21
N PRO A 234 23.06 -3.86 1.98
CA PRO A 234 21.97 -3.77 2.93
C PRO A 234 20.60 -3.98 2.27
N ILE A 235 19.73 -4.70 2.97
CA ILE A 235 18.38 -4.97 2.52
C ILE A 235 17.41 -4.01 3.18
N VAL A 236 16.70 -3.24 2.40
CA VAL A 236 15.62 -2.38 2.86
C VAL A 236 14.29 -3.08 2.59
N HIS A 237 13.52 -3.35 3.64
CA HIS A 237 12.26 -4.09 3.55
C HIS A 237 11.12 -3.29 2.90
N ARG A 238 10.99 -1.99 3.25
CA ARG A 238 10.05 -1.01 2.69
C ARG A 238 8.57 -1.23 3.01
N ASP A 239 8.21 -2.30 3.70
CA ASP A 239 6.80 -2.63 4.04
C ASP A 239 6.69 -3.28 5.44
N VAL A 240 7.31 -2.64 6.45
CA VAL A 240 7.23 -3.07 7.86
C VAL A 240 5.90 -2.60 8.43
N THR A 241 4.83 -3.30 8.10
CA THR A 241 3.45 -2.95 8.48
C THR A 241 2.84 -4.01 9.38
N PRO A 242 1.78 -3.70 10.14
CA PRO A 242 1.10 -4.67 10.99
C PRO A 242 0.57 -5.90 10.22
N ASP A 243 0.30 -5.75 8.92
CA ASP A 243 -0.18 -6.84 8.05
C ASP A 243 0.92 -7.86 7.73
N ASN A 244 2.19 -7.43 7.74
CA ASN A 244 3.35 -8.27 7.40
C ASN A 244 4.07 -8.83 8.65
N LEU A 245 3.57 -8.55 9.84
CA LEU A 245 4.09 -9.00 11.11
C LEU A 245 3.10 -9.96 11.76
N VAL A 246 3.45 -11.23 11.86
CA VAL A 246 2.61 -12.26 12.45
C VAL A 246 3.07 -12.55 13.89
N LEU A 247 2.16 -12.41 14.85
CA LEU A 247 2.32 -12.94 16.18
C LEU A 247 2.08 -14.45 16.09
N ALA A 248 3.16 -15.20 16.07
CA ALA A 248 3.14 -16.64 15.98
C ALA A 248 2.63 -17.28 17.29
N ASN A 249 2.18 -18.53 17.22
CA ASN A 249 1.63 -19.25 18.38
C ASN A 249 2.62 -19.45 19.53
N ASP A 250 3.92 -19.29 19.28
CA ASP A 250 4.98 -19.29 20.30
C ASP A 250 5.14 -17.94 21.02
N GLY A 251 4.35 -16.94 20.63
CA GLY A 251 4.34 -15.59 21.20
C GLY A 251 5.38 -14.63 20.65
N HIS A 252 6.10 -15.01 19.59
CA HIS A 252 7.10 -14.19 18.92
C HIS A 252 6.59 -13.59 17.62
N ILE A 253 7.19 -12.47 17.19
CA ILE A 253 6.88 -11.84 15.92
C ILE A 253 7.70 -12.48 14.80
N THR A 254 7.03 -12.77 13.68
CA THR A 254 7.67 -13.24 12.45
C THR A 254 7.28 -12.32 11.28
N LEU A 255 8.26 -11.90 10.53
CA LEU A 255 8.09 -11.12 9.31
C LEU A 255 7.79 -12.06 8.13
N ILE A 256 6.71 -11.83 7.38
CA ILE A 256 6.18 -12.82 6.43
C ILE A 256 6.23 -12.43 4.94
N ASP A 257 6.39 -11.18 4.58
CA ASP A 257 6.35 -10.74 3.18
C ASP A 257 7.40 -9.68 2.88
N PHE A 258 8.09 -9.86 1.74
CA PHE A 258 9.08 -8.95 1.18
C PHE A 258 8.57 -8.28 -0.12
N GLY A 259 7.26 -8.30 -0.37
CA GLY A 259 6.66 -7.85 -1.63
C GLY A 259 6.93 -6.40 -2.04
N ALA A 260 7.43 -5.56 -1.13
CA ALA A 260 7.81 -4.18 -1.40
C ALA A 260 9.32 -3.97 -1.43
N ALA A 261 10.15 -5.00 -1.18
CA ALA A 261 11.59 -4.92 -1.37
C ALA A 261 11.94 -4.63 -2.84
N ASN A 262 10.99 -4.83 -3.76
CA ASN A 262 11.08 -4.42 -5.15
C ASN A 262 10.50 -3.04 -5.38
N GLU A 263 11.30 -2.20 -5.98
CA GLU A 263 10.96 -0.89 -6.49
C GLU A 263 9.51 -0.78 -6.96
N PHE A 264 8.75 0.09 -6.34
CA PHE A 264 7.60 0.63 -7.01
C PHE A 264 7.68 2.14 -7.07
N VAL A 265 7.98 2.58 -8.25
CA VAL A 265 7.76 3.93 -8.70
C VAL A 265 6.33 4.02 -9.22
N GLY A 266 5.53 4.76 -8.52
CA GLY A 266 4.41 5.48 -9.09
C GLY A 266 3.11 4.71 -9.33
N THR A 267 2.04 5.28 -8.83
CA THR A 267 0.64 5.10 -9.22
C THR A 267 -0.05 3.77 -8.86
N ALA A 268 -0.16 3.47 -7.58
CA ALA A 268 -1.15 2.52 -7.10
C ALA A 268 -2.19 3.25 -6.25
N THR A 269 -3.29 3.64 -6.87
CA THR A 269 -4.46 4.17 -6.21
C THR A 269 -5.46 3.04 -5.99
N GLY A 270 -5.99 2.90 -4.80
CA GLY A 270 -7.20 2.13 -4.52
C GLY A 270 -7.16 1.12 -3.38
N THR A 271 -6.06 0.40 -3.14
CA THR A 271 -5.90 -0.47 -1.95
C THR A 271 -4.81 0.06 -1.01
N LEU A 272 -4.31 1.23 -1.31
CA LEU A 272 -3.14 1.84 -0.67
C LEU A 272 -3.47 2.68 0.56
N ILE A 273 -4.73 2.96 0.87
CA ILE A 273 -5.06 3.93 1.92
C ILE A 273 -4.47 3.51 3.27
N GLY A 274 -4.51 2.24 3.64
CA GLY A 274 -3.88 1.76 4.87
C GLY A 274 -2.35 1.66 4.81
N LYS A 275 -1.78 1.28 3.66
CA LYS A 275 -0.32 1.11 3.53
C LYS A 275 0.43 2.45 3.35
N GLN A 276 -0.19 3.47 2.79
CA GLN A 276 0.42 4.81 2.66
C GLN A 276 0.79 5.43 4.01
N SER A 277 0.05 5.13 5.05
CA SER A 277 0.32 5.57 6.41
C SER A 277 1.66 5.09 6.99
N TYR A 278 2.27 4.08 6.38
CA TYR A 278 3.52 3.45 6.83
C TYR A 278 4.71 3.78 5.94
N ILE A 279 4.50 4.51 4.85
CA ILE A 279 5.55 4.88 3.90
C ILE A 279 6.28 6.12 4.42
N SER A 280 7.60 6.06 4.49
CA SER A 280 8.42 7.21 4.87
C SER A 280 8.51 8.27 3.76
N PRO A 281 8.73 9.56 4.08
CA PRO A 281 8.83 10.63 3.09
C PRO A 281 9.89 10.39 2.01
N GLU A 282 11.04 9.84 2.36
CA GLU A 282 12.10 9.52 1.41
C GLU A 282 11.75 8.32 0.53
N GLN A 283 11.07 7.31 1.08
CA GLN A 283 10.56 6.17 0.31
C GLN A 283 9.50 6.62 -0.71
N PHE A 284 8.61 7.52 -0.31
CA PHE A 284 7.63 8.12 -1.22
C PHE A 284 8.29 8.86 -2.39
N ARG A 285 9.47 9.46 -2.15
CA ARG A 285 10.29 10.11 -3.19
C ARG A 285 11.16 9.14 -4.00
N GLY A 286 10.98 7.83 -3.84
CA GLY A 286 11.78 6.81 -4.53
C GLY A 286 13.21 6.62 -4.00
N LYS A 287 13.51 7.12 -2.81
CA LYS A 287 14.85 7.10 -2.16
C LYS A 287 14.83 6.27 -0.87
N ALA A 288 14.19 5.09 -0.92
CA ALA A 288 14.15 4.21 0.23
C ALA A 288 15.56 3.83 0.71
N GLN A 289 15.77 3.83 2.01
CA GLN A 289 17.01 3.49 2.70
C GLN A 289 16.70 2.78 4.03
N THR A 290 17.70 2.30 4.75
CA THR A 290 17.49 1.58 6.03
C THR A 290 16.66 2.39 7.03
N ALA A 291 16.86 3.70 7.11
CA ALA A 291 16.05 4.61 7.92
C ALA A 291 14.56 4.64 7.54
N SER A 292 14.19 4.19 6.33
CA SER A 292 12.79 4.09 5.92
C SER A 292 12.07 2.96 6.66
N ASP A 293 12.74 1.85 6.91
CA ASP A 293 12.20 0.74 7.70
C ASP A 293 12.00 1.12 9.16
N LEU A 294 12.88 1.97 9.71
CA LEU A 294 12.72 2.50 11.07
C LEU A 294 11.48 3.39 11.18
N CYS A 295 11.19 4.20 10.16
CA CYS A 295 9.96 4.99 10.09
C CYS A 295 8.72 4.07 10.07
N SER A 296 8.70 3.07 9.20
CA SER A 296 7.59 2.11 9.11
C SER A 296 7.39 1.33 10.42
N ARG A 297 8.50 0.98 11.13
CA ARG A 297 8.44 0.38 12.47
C ARG A 297 7.79 1.34 13.48
N GLY A 298 8.19 2.63 13.48
CA GLY A 298 7.59 3.65 14.34
C GLY A 298 6.09 3.79 14.09
N CYS A 299 5.67 3.84 12.83
CA CYS A 299 4.27 3.85 12.41
C CYS A 299 3.51 2.60 12.89
N THR A 300 4.14 1.43 12.81
CA THR A 300 3.57 0.17 13.31
C THR A 300 3.38 0.19 14.82
N ILE A 301 4.37 0.68 15.57
CA ILE A 301 4.27 0.84 17.03
C ILE A 301 3.15 1.81 17.39
N PHE A 302 3.01 2.94 16.67
CA PHE A 302 1.90 3.87 16.85
C PHE A 302 0.54 3.16 16.71
N PHE A 303 0.36 2.41 15.62
CA PHE A 303 -0.87 1.64 15.38
C PHE A 303 -1.17 0.65 16.52
N LEU A 304 -0.17 -0.09 16.98
CA LEU A 304 -0.33 -1.06 18.06
C LEU A 304 -0.78 -0.42 19.38
N LEU A 305 -0.31 0.80 19.67
CA LEU A 305 -0.62 1.53 20.91
C LEU A 305 -1.94 2.29 20.86
N THR A 306 -2.42 2.65 19.65
CA THR A 306 -3.58 3.52 19.48
C THR A 306 -4.79 2.82 18.87
N GLY A 307 -4.57 1.76 18.08
CA GLY A 307 -5.59 1.11 17.25
C GLY A 307 -5.94 1.89 15.98
N GLU A 308 -5.29 3.03 15.73
CA GLU A 308 -5.52 3.88 14.57
C GLU A 308 -4.30 3.86 13.65
N ASP A 309 -4.52 3.88 12.33
CA ASP A 309 -3.41 4.08 11.40
C ASP A 309 -2.82 5.49 11.57
N PRO A 310 -1.48 5.65 11.51
CA PRO A 310 -0.86 6.96 11.61
C PRO A 310 -1.20 7.85 10.41
N GLU A 311 -1.08 9.14 10.58
CA GLU A 311 -1.23 10.11 9.50
C GLU A 311 -0.09 9.92 8.47
N PRO A 312 -0.40 9.79 7.16
CA PRO A 312 0.63 9.58 6.15
C PRO A 312 1.67 10.70 6.14
N LEU A 313 2.94 10.33 6.00
CA LEU A 313 4.08 11.24 5.83
C LEU A 313 4.26 12.25 6.99
N SER A 314 3.73 11.95 8.16
CA SER A 314 3.75 12.83 9.34
C SER A 314 4.45 12.17 10.52
N GLU A 315 4.98 13.00 11.41
CA GLU A 315 5.48 12.55 12.70
C GLU A 315 4.34 12.01 13.57
N SER A 316 4.55 10.89 14.24
CA SER A 316 3.54 10.17 15.00
C SER A 316 3.84 10.19 16.49
N SER A 317 2.92 10.77 17.30
CA SER A 317 2.98 10.73 18.76
C SER A 317 1.81 9.93 19.30
N PRO A 318 1.99 8.69 19.76
CA PRO A 318 0.91 7.87 20.29
C PRO A 318 0.27 8.47 21.56
N ARG A 319 0.98 9.26 22.36
CA ARG A 319 0.42 9.92 23.54
C ARG A 319 -0.68 10.92 23.24
N LEU A 320 -0.70 11.52 22.05
CA LEU A 320 -1.78 12.41 21.63
C LEU A 320 -3.11 11.67 21.49
N LYS A 321 -3.09 10.37 21.23
CA LYS A 321 -4.27 9.50 21.10
C LYS A 321 -4.51 8.64 22.33
N ASN A 322 -3.46 8.20 23.00
CA ASN A 322 -3.48 7.32 24.17
C ASN A 322 -2.55 7.86 25.26
N SER A 323 -3.08 8.64 26.18
CA SER A 323 -2.32 9.27 27.27
C SER A 323 -1.67 8.27 28.26
N ALA A 324 -2.07 7.00 28.21
CA ALA A 324 -1.47 5.94 29.04
C ALA A 324 -0.09 5.49 28.55
N VAL A 325 0.28 5.81 27.31
CA VAL A 325 1.62 5.53 26.75
C VAL A 325 2.67 6.31 27.51
N SER A 326 3.78 5.68 27.88
CA SER A 326 4.89 6.34 28.56
C SER A 326 5.54 7.41 27.68
N ILE A 327 6.11 8.45 28.33
CA ILE A 327 6.85 9.51 27.61
C ILE A 327 8.05 8.92 26.85
N GLN A 328 8.69 7.90 27.43
CA GLN A 328 9.86 7.24 26.84
C GLN A 328 9.50 6.57 25.50
N LEU A 329 8.42 5.78 25.48
CA LEU A 329 8.00 5.10 24.25
C LEU A 329 7.46 6.09 23.22
N ASP A 330 6.73 7.11 23.64
CA ASP A 330 6.28 8.20 22.77
C ASP A 330 7.46 8.88 22.06
N ASN A 331 8.50 9.26 22.81
CA ASN A 331 9.71 9.87 22.23
C ASN A 331 10.43 8.95 21.23
N ILE A 332 10.42 7.63 21.47
CA ILE A 332 10.99 6.66 20.52
C ILE A 332 10.17 6.67 19.21
N VAL A 333 8.84 6.62 19.30
CA VAL A 333 7.99 6.64 18.10
C VAL A 333 8.14 7.93 17.33
N VAL A 334 8.12 9.08 18.01
CA VAL A 334 8.38 10.40 17.43
C VAL A 334 9.71 10.42 16.69
N SER A 335 10.79 9.99 17.33
CA SER A 335 12.14 9.97 16.72
C SER A 335 12.26 8.96 15.57
N CYS A 336 11.48 7.90 15.54
CA CYS A 336 11.43 6.99 14.38
C CYS A 336 10.69 7.61 13.19
N THR A 337 9.64 8.41 13.44
CA THR A 337 8.72 8.91 12.41
C THR A 337 9.00 10.36 11.99
N THR A 338 10.02 11.03 12.56
CA THR A 338 10.42 12.37 12.15
C THR A 338 10.74 12.42 10.65
N GLU A 339 10.40 13.54 9.99
CA GLU A 339 10.58 13.69 8.54
C GLU A 339 12.04 13.65 8.12
N GLU A 340 12.92 14.29 8.91
CA GLU A 340 14.35 14.35 8.63
C GLU A 340 15.04 13.03 9.00
N THR A 341 15.43 12.28 7.97
CA THR A 341 16.08 10.96 8.12
C THR A 341 17.35 10.98 8.98
N GLU A 342 18.09 12.09 8.99
CA GLU A 342 19.32 12.26 9.77
C GLU A 342 19.06 12.37 11.28
N LEU A 343 17.86 12.79 11.67
CA LEU A 343 17.42 12.92 13.05
C LEU A 343 16.75 11.65 13.60
N ARG A 344 16.47 10.67 12.73
CA ARG A 344 15.90 9.40 13.18
C ARG A 344 16.89 8.62 14.03
N VAL A 345 16.34 7.84 14.97
CA VAL A 345 17.11 6.87 15.73
C VAL A 345 17.90 6.00 14.74
N ARG A 346 19.19 5.84 14.99
CA ARG A 346 20.01 4.86 14.27
C ARG A 346 19.90 3.54 15.04
N ASP A 347 20.00 2.46 14.31
CA ASP A 347 19.97 1.09 14.86
C ASP A 347 21.00 0.89 15.96
#